data_a19c60745008f086c5ebecc5c69f7e8c
#
_entry.id   a19c60745008f086c5ebecc5c69f7e8c
#
_cell.length_a   1.000
_cell.length_b   1.000
_cell.length_c   1.000
_cell.angle_alpha   90.00
_cell.angle_beta   90.00
_cell.angle_gamma   90.00
#
_symmetry.space_group_name_H-M   'P 1'
#
loop_
_entity.id
_entity.type
_entity.pdbx_description
1 polymer ?
#
loop_
_entity_poly.entity_id
_entity_poly.type
_entity_poly.pdbx_seq_one_letter_code
_entity_poly.pdbx_strand_id
1 'polypeptide(L)'
;SGGMKRRLEIARGLIHHPKILFLDEPTLGLDPQTRNKMWDYVKKLNKEEGMTVFFTTHYMHEAEKYSNRVAIIDHGKIIAMGTTKQLTKSTKTKTLEDAFLKLTGHDMREESGGAIDRIRAAAKSWGNR
;
A
#
# COMPACT_ATOMS: atom_id res chain seq x y z
N SER A 1 -17.92 2.56 11.49
CA SER A 1 -17.50 1.85 10.29
C SER A 1 -16.00 2.05 10.02
N GLY A 2 -15.37 1.09 9.38
CA GLY A 2 -13.94 1.17 9.05
C GLY A 2 -13.60 2.39 8.20
N GLY A 3 -14.45 2.73 7.24
CA GLY A 3 -14.27 3.91 6.39
C GLY A 3 -14.33 5.24 7.16
N MET A 4 -15.19 5.35 8.16
CA MET A 4 -15.24 6.55 9.01
C MET A 4 -14.00 6.69 9.88
N LYS A 5 -13.52 5.59 10.48
CA LYS A 5 -12.26 5.59 11.24
C LYS A 5 -11.09 6.03 10.38
N ARG A 6 -10.97 5.51 9.16
CA ARG A 6 -9.89 5.87 8.24
C ARG A 6 -9.94 7.33 7.81
N ARG A 7 -11.13 7.87 7.55
CA ARG A 7 -11.30 9.31 7.28
C ARG A 7 -10.87 10.18 8.46
N LEU A 8 -11.21 9.76 9.68
CA LEU A 8 -10.80 10.48 10.88
C LEU A 8 -9.27 10.46 11.08
N GLU A 9 -8.62 9.33 10.81
CA GLU A 9 -7.15 9.21 10.87
C GLU A 9 -6.47 10.16 9.88
N ILE A 10 -6.96 10.21 8.64
CA ILE A 10 -6.45 11.13 7.62
C ILE A 10 -6.70 12.57 8.03
N ALA A 11 -7.92 12.91 8.47
CA ALA A 11 -8.25 14.26 8.92
C ALA A 11 -7.36 14.72 10.08
N ARG A 12 -7.07 13.83 11.03
CA ARG A 12 -6.14 14.12 12.12
C ARG A 12 -4.72 14.40 11.62
N GLY A 13 -4.24 13.65 10.63
CA GLY A 13 -2.94 13.87 10.01
C GLY A 13 -2.82 15.21 9.28
N LEU A 14 -3.96 15.78 8.85
CA LEU A 14 -4.02 17.02 8.09
C LEU A 14 -4.12 18.29 8.95
N ILE A 15 -4.40 18.17 10.25
CA ILE A 15 -4.60 19.33 11.15
C ILE A 15 -3.42 20.32 11.11
N HIS A 16 -2.21 19.83 10.91
CA HIS A 16 -0.99 20.63 10.91
C HIS A 16 -0.52 21.06 9.51
N HIS A 17 -1.36 20.90 8.48
CA HIS A 17 -1.02 21.21 7.08
C HIS A 17 0.34 20.63 6.65
N PRO A 18 0.55 19.31 6.75
CA PRO A 18 1.83 18.68 6.46
C PRO A 18 2.17 18.79 4.99
N LYS A 19 3.46 18.92 4.67
CA LYS A 19 3.95 18.83 3.28
C LYS A 19 4.00 17.38 2.78
N ILE A 20 4.11 16.42 3.70
CA ILE A 20 4.20 14.98 3.41
C ILE A 20 3.19 14.26 4.28
N LEU A 21 2.36 13.43 3.66
CA LEU A 21 1.38 12.56 4.32
C LEU A 21 1.80 11.10 4.14
N PHE A 22 1.92 10.37 5.25
CA PHE A 22 2.20 8.95 5.24
C PHE A 22 0.91 8.16 5.53
N LEU A 23 0.59 7.22 4.65
CA LEU A 23 -0.59 6.36 4.75
C LEU A 23 -0.16 4.89 4.69
N ASP A 24 -0.36 4.18 5.77
CA ASP A 24 -0.07 2.74 5.82
C ASP A 24 -1.34 1.94 5.51
N GLU A 25 -1.32 1.18 4.40
CA GLU A 25 -2.44 0.36 3.91
C GLU A 25 -3.80 1.08 3.98
N PRO A 26 -3.93 2.28 3.37
CA PRO A 26 -5.04 3.19 3.67
C PRO A 26 -6.42 2.66 3.30
N THR A 27 -6.50 1.68 2.41
CA THR A 27 -7.76 1.12 1.90
C THR A 27 -8.07 -0.28 2.40
N LEU A 28 -7.19 -0.83 3.25
CA LEU A 28 -7.36 -2.18 3.77
C LEU A 28 -8.71 -2.32 4.51
N GLY A 29 -9.49 -3.33 4.12
CA GLY A 29 -10.79 -3.61 4.72
C GLY A 29 -11.92 -2.66 4.32
N LEU A 30 -11.70 -1.74 3.37
CA LEU A 30 -12.75 -0.87 2.83
C LEU A 30 -13.45 -1.52 1.65
N ASP A 31 -14.76 -1.29 1.56
CA ASP A 31 -15.55 -1.63 0.38
C ASP A 31 -15.10 -0.80 -0.85
N PRO A 32 -15.35 -1.25 -2.08
CA PRO A 32 -14.87 -0.58 -3.30
C PRO A 32 -15.31 0.88 -3.41
N GLN A 33 -16.53 1.21 -3.01
CA GLN A 33 -17.07 2.57 -3.10
C GLN A 33 -16.35 3.52 -2.13
N THR A 34 -16.16 3.09 -0.88
CA THR A 34 -15.44 3.85 0.14
C THR A 34 -13.97 4.02 -0.22
N ARG A 35 -13.35 2.98 -0.79
CA ARG A 35 -11.97 3.00 -1.30
C ARG A 35 -11.79 4.07 -2.38
N ASN A 36 -12.67 4.10 -3.39
CA ASN A 36 -12.61 5.10 -4.45
C ASN A 36 -12.74 6.52 -3.91
N LYS A 37 -13.71 6.78 -3.03
CA LYS A 37 -13.89 8.10 -2.40
C LYS A 37 -12.66 8.55 -1.60
N MET A 38 -12.01 7.63 -0.93
CA MET A 38 -10.79 7.92 -0.20
C MET A 38 -9.65 8.32 -1.15
N TRP A 39 -9.44 7.56 -2.22
CA TRP A 39 -8.42 7.89 -3.21
C TRP A 39 -8.70 9.21 -3.96
N ASP A 40 -9.96 9.52 -4.25
CA ASP A 40 -10.34 10.81 -4.83
C ASP A 40 -9.96 11.97 -3.89
N TYR A 41 -10.17 11.79 -2.60
CA TYR A 41 -9.78 12.77 -1.59
C TYR A 41 -8.25 12.92 -1.50
N VAL A 42 -7.51 11.84 -1.46
CA VAL A 42 -6.02 11.86 -1.43
C VAL A 42 -5.46 12.53 -2.69
N LYS A 43 -6.02 12.22 -3.87
CA LYS A 43 -5.65 12.90 -5.12
C LYS A 43 -5.89 14.41 -5.06
N LYS A 44 -7.01 14.82 -4.50
CA LYS A 44 -7.34 16.24 -4.33
C LYS A 44 -6.29 16.94 -3.47
N LEU A 45 -5.91 16.38 -2.33
CA LEU A 45 -4.87 16.92 -1.45
C LEU A 45 -3.52 17.04 -2.17
N ASN A 46 -3.11 16.02 -2.91
CA ASN A 46 -1.88 16.05 -3.67
C ASN A 46 -1.89 17.13 -4.76
N LYS A 47 -2.99 17.22 -5.53
CA LYS A 47 -3.08 18.11 -6.70
C LYS A 47 -3.33 19.57 -6.35
N GLU A 48 -4.23 19.82 -5.39
CA GLU A 48 -4.67 21.18 -5.04
C GLU A 48 -3.78 21.83 -3.97
N GLU A 49 -3.27 21.04 -3.02
CA GLU A 49 -2.46 21.55 -1.92
C GLU A 49 -0.95 21.28 -2.09
N GLY A 50 -0.55 20.62 -3.20
CA GLY A 50 0.85 20.31 -3.46
C GLY A 50 1.45 19.32 -2.45
N MET A 51 0.62 18.58 -1.72
CA MET A 51 1.04 17.64 -0.69
C MET A 51 1.69 16.40 -1.30
N THR A 52 2.86 16.01 -0.82
CA THR A 52 3.45 14.72 -1.18
C THR A 52 2.79 13.62 -0.37
N VAL A 53 2.26 12.60 -1.04
CA VAL A 53 1.64 11.44 -0.37
C VAL A 53 2.52 10.23 -0.56
N PHE A 54 2.93 9.64 0.56
CA PHE A 54 3.60 8.35 0.61
C PHE A 54 2.63 7.32 1.18
N PHE A 55 2.37 6.25 0.45
CA PHE A 55 1.48 5.20 0.93
C PHE A 55 2.06 3.81 0.70
N THR A 56 1.72 2.89 1.59
CA THR A 56 1.98 1.47 1.41
C THR A 56 0.70 0.77 0.95
N THR A 57 0.84 -0.24 0.13
CA THR A 57 -0.27 -1.12 -0.26
C THR A 57 0.28 -2.45 -0.80
N HIS A 58 -0.48 -3.51 -0.62
CA HIS A 58 -0.28 -4.77 -1.31
C HIS A 58 -1.23 -4.95 -2.50
N TYR A 59 -2.08 -3.96 -2.76
CA TYR A 59 -2.94 -3.94 -3.95
C TYR A 59 -2.19 -3.31 -5.13
N MET A 60 -1.63 -4.12 -6.01
CA MET A 60 -0.85 -3.64 -7.16
C MET A 60 -1.63 -2.68 -8.04
N HIS A 61 -2.94 -2.92 -8.20
CA HIS A 61 -3.82 -2.01 -8.93
C HIS A 61 -3.87 -0.59 -8.32
N GLU A 62 -3.83 -0.46 -7.00
CA GLU A 62 -3.78 0.85 -6.35
C GLU A 62 -2.44 1.54 -6.58
N ALA A 63 -1.34 0.80 -6.40
CA ALA A 63 -0.01 1.32 -6.69
C ALA A 63 0.10 1.80 -8.15
N GLU A 64 -0.39 1.00 -9.10
CA GLU A 64 -0.38 1.34 -10.52
C GLU A 64 -1.23 2.57 -10.85
N LYS A 65 -2.42 2.68 -10.26
CA LYS A 65 -3.39 3.73 -10.57
C LYS A 65 -3.12 5.07 -9.87
N TYR A 66 -2.60 5.04 -8.65
CA TYR A 66 -2.58 6.20 -7.77
C TYR A 66 -1.18 6.73 -7.47
N SER A 67 -0.12 5.99 -7.76
CA SER A 67 1.24 6.48 -7.52
C SER A 67 1.92 7.02 -8.79
N ASN A 68 2.81 7.99 -8.61
CA ASN A 68 3.71 8.46 -9.64
C ASN A 68 4.99 7.62 -9.70
N ARG A 69 5.45 7.13 -8.55
CA ARG A 69 6.61 6.26 -8.39
C ARG A 69 6.29 5.15 -7.41
N VAL A 70 6.82 3.98 -7.68
CA VAL A 70 6.66 2.76 -6.87
C VAL A 70 8.02 2.30 -6.42
N ALA A 71 8.13 1.92 -5.14
CA ALA A 71 9.24 1.16 -4.60
C ALA A 71 8.74 -0.24 -4.23
N ILE A 72 9.38 -1.26 -4.76
CA ILE A 72 9.10 -2.66 -4.40
C ILE A 72 10.04 -3.03 -3.25
N ILE A 73 9.44 -3.46 -2.13
CA ILE A 73 10.16 -3.88 -0.93
C ILE A 73 10.01 -5.39 -0.79
N ASP A 74 11.13 -6.07 -0.60
CA ASP A 74 11.19 -7.49 -0.32
C ASP A 74 12.23 -7.76 0.77
N HIS A 75 11.86 -8.57 1.78
CA HIS A 75 12.71 -8.87 2.95
C HIS A 75 13.38 -7.63 3.57
N GLY A 76 12.62 -6.52 3.72
CA GLY A 76 13.08 -5.27 4.32
C GLY A 76 14.05 -4.44 3.45
N LYS A 77 14.19 -4.78 2.17
CA LYS A 77 15.05 -4.07 1.22
C LYS A 77 14.23 -3.54 0.04
N ILE A 78 14.58 -2.36 -0.43
CA ILE A 78 14.05 -1.85 -1.70
C ILE A 78 14.81 -2.55 -2.83
N ILE A 79 14.13 -3.41 -3.58
CA ILE A 79 14.72 -4.20 -4.68
C ILE A 79 14.54 -3.54 -6.03
N ALA A 80 13.54 -2.68 -6.19
CA ALA A 80 13.33 -1.89 -7.40
C ALA A 80 12.56 -0.60 -7.08
N MET A 81 12.82 0.45 -7.85
CA MET A 81 12.12 1.73 -7.72
C MET A 81 12.00 2.41 -9.08
N GLY A 82 10.84 2.97 -9.39
CA GLY A 82 10.59 3.70 -10.62
C GLY A 82 9.13 3.98 -10.86
N THR A 83 8.80 4.49 -12.04
CA THR A 83 7.40 4.55 -12.50
C THR A 83 6.94 3.15 -12.86
N THR A 84 5.62 2.91 -12.88
CA THR A 84 5.05 1.62 -13.34
C THR A 84 5.59 1.23 -14.71
N LYS A 85 5.67 2.19 -15.64
CA LYS A 85 6.23 1.95 -17.00
C LYS A 85 7.70 1.52 -16.96
N GLN A 86 8.52 2.13 -16.10
CA GLN A 86 9.94 1.74 -15.97
C GLN A 86 10.08 0.33 -15.39
N LEU A 87 9.28 -0.01 -14.36
CA LEU A 87 9.31 -1.33 -13.73
C LEU A 87 8.84 -2.43 -14.69
N THR A 88 7.71 -2.24 -15.37
CA THR A 88 7.20 -3.22 -16.33
C THR A 88 8.12 -3.38 -17.55
N LYS A 89 8.74 -2.30 -18.03
CA LYS A 89 9.72 -2.37 -19.12
C LYS A 89 10.99 -3.13 -18.71
N SER A 90 11.55 -2.84 -17.54
CA SER A 90 12.77 -3.50 -17.04
C SER A 90 12.58 -4.99 -16.80
N THR A 91 11.40 -5.39 -16.35
CA THR A 91 11.04 -6.79 -16.12
C THR A 91 10.49 -7.49 -17.36
N LYS A 92 10.22 -6.76 -18.44
CA LYS A 92 9.54 -7.27 -19.65
C LYS A 92 8.17 -7.89 -19.34
N THR A 93 7.39 -7.21 -18.50
CA THR A 93 6.03 -7.60 -18.10
C THR A 93 4.99 -6.58 -18.54
N LYS A 94 3.71 -6.95 -18.46
CA LYS A 94 2.60 -6.06 -18.86
C LYS A 94 2.02 -5.27 -17.70
N THR A 95 2.05 -5.84 -16.50
CA THR A 95 1.44 -5.27 -15.29
C THR A 95 2.46 -5.10 -14.18
N LEU A 96 2.16 -4.22 -13.23
CA LEU A 96 2.98 -4.06 -12.04
C LEU A 96 2.98 -5.32 -11.17
N GLU A 97 1.87 -6.06 -11.13
CA GLU A 97 1.74 -7.34 -10.42
C GLU A 97 2.73 -8.37 -10.99
N ASP A 98 2.76 -8.54 -12.32
CA ASP A 98 3.72 -9.44 -12.96
C ASP A 98 5.18 -9.01 -12.71
N ALA A 99 5.43 -7.69 -12.71
CA ALA A 99 6.75 -7.15 -12.41
C ALA A 99 7.16 -7.48 -10.97
N PHE A 100 6.25 -7.31 -10.02
CA PHE A 100 6.45 -7.66 -8.62
C PHE A 100 6.77 -9.14 -8.44
N LEU A 101 5.95 -10.04 -9.00
CA LEU A 101 6.16 -11.48 -8.94
C LEU A 101 7.51 -11.90 -9.53
N LYS A 102 7.89 -11.28 -10.65
CA LYS A 102 9.17 -11.58 -11.29
C LYS A 102 10.37 -11.13 -10.48
N LEU A 103 10.25 -10.01 -9.77
CA LEU A 103 11.35 -9.46 -8.96
C LEU A 103 11.48 -10.14 -7.59
N THR A 104 10.38 -10.52 -6.98
CA THR A 104 10.36 -11.14 -5.64
C THR A 104 10.39 -12.66 -5.70
N GLY A 105 9.87 -13.27 -6.77
CA GLY A 105 9.68 -14.71 -6.87
C GLY A 105 8.56 -15.28 -5.98
N HIS A 106 7.76 -14.40 -5.33
CA HIS A 106 6.69 -14.78 -4.39
C HIS A 106 5.33 -14.26 -4.83
N ASP A 107 4.27 -15.03 -4.56
CA ASP A 107 2.90 -14.53 -4.65
C ASP A 107 2.58 -13.75 -3.36
N MET A 108 2.11 -12.50 -3.51
CA MET A 108 1.73 -11.67 -2.37
C MET A 108 0.67 -12.28 -1.46
N ARG A 109 -0.14 -13.21 -1.99
CA ARG A 109 -1.17 -13.91 -1.20
C ARG A 109 -0.56 -14.90 -0.21
N GLU A 110 0.60 -15.46 -0.50
CA GLU A 110 1.30 -16.39 0.41
C GLU A 110 1.94 -15.65 1.59
N GLU A 111 2.47 -14.44 1.39
CA GLU A 111 3.09 -13.67 2.48
C GLU A 111 2.07 -13.17 3.51
N SER A 112 0.89 -12.73 3.08
CA SER A 112 -0.17 -12.30 4.02
C SER A 112 -0.72 -13.46 4.84
N GLY A 113 -0.86 -14.65 4.27
CA GLY A 113 -1.23 -15.88 4.99
C GLY A 113 -0.15 -16.33 5.96
N GLY A 114 1.10 -16.36 5.54
CA GLY A 114 2.23 -16.79 6.36
C GLY A 114 2.54 -15.88 7.56
N ALA A 115 2.34 -14.58 7.43
CA ALA A 115 2.51 -13.63 8.55
C ALA A 115 1.43 -13.81 9.62
N ILE A 116 0.17 -13.99 9.22
CA ILE A 116 -0.96 -14.22 10.13
C ILE A 116 -0.81 -15.59 10.83
N ASP A 117 -0.36 -16.61 10.13
CA ASP A 117 -0.15 -17.95 10.70
C ASP A 117 1.02 -17.97 11.69
N ARG A 118 2.10 -17.22 11.44
CA ARG A 118 3.21 -17.03 12.40
C ARG A 118 2.77 -16.31 13.67
N ILE A 119 1.94 -15.26 13.53
CA ILE A 119 1.37 -14.53 14.68
C ILE A 119 0.43 -15.45 15.48
N ARG A 120 -0.42 -16.23 14.82
CA ARG A 120 -1.30 -17.21 15.46
C ARG A 120 -0.52 -18.33 16.16
N ALA A 121 0.54 -18.84 15.53
CA ALA A 121 1.41 -19.86 16.12
C ALA A 121 2.15 -19.31 17.35
N ALA A 122 2.68 -18.09 17.30
CA ALA A 122 3.32 -17.42 18.43
C ALA A 122 2.33 -17.17 19.59
N ALA A 123 1.11 -16.70 19.30
CA ALA A 123 0.07 -16.50 20.31
C ALA A 123 -0.33 -17.81 20.99
N LYS A 124 -0.38 -18.91 20.25
CA LYS A 124 -0.70 -20.25 20.79
C LYS A 124 0.40 -20.81 21.71
N SER A 125 1.66 -20.45 21.46
CA SER A 125 2.79 -20.84 22.31
C SER A 125 2.85 -20.06 23.64
N TRP A 126 2.26 -18.87 23.71
CA TRP A 126 2.21 -18.06 24.93
C TRP A 126 1.02 -18.41 25.84
N GLY A 127 -0.04 -19.03 25.31
CA GLY A 127 -1.22 -19.43 26.07
C GLY A 127 -1.07 -20.75 26.85
N ASN A 128 0.04 -21.46 26.70
CA ASN A 128 0.29 -22.78 27.31
C ASN A 128 1.41 -22.75 28.37
N ARG A 129 1.59 -21.61 29.04
CA ARG A 129 2.48 -21.51 30.22
C ARG A 129 1.69 -21.07 31.43
#